data_7bcf34b869e9775ee2cbdd5c8660784c
#
_entry.id   7bcf34b869e9775ee2cbdd5c8660784c
#
_cell.length_a   1.000
_cell.length_b   1.000
_cell.length_c   1.000
_cell.angle_alpha   90.00
_cell.angle_beta   90.00
_cell.angle_gamma   90.00
#
_symmetry.space_group_name_H-M   'P 1'
#
loop_
_entity.id
_entity.type
_entity.pdbx_description
1 polymer ?
#
loop_
_entity_poly.entity_id
_entity_poly.type
_entity_poly.pdbx_seq_one_letter_code
_entity_poly.pdbx_strand_id
1 'polypeptide(L)'
;MRSPVVVLLLAAGCASKPAPSPPMAITETTTRTAEPVTSAAAPQPATALTPATALTPAPADPADVAHENALGWKLLEKTGRPGDNALVSGASVRQALAPLLLGARGTTADEMAQALGLDKDPIAAVMAEQATWHDAMGKHEAGAPAGVALAVANRVWIDDGFVLLPDYAKTVGAAATVDFAKPETRATINAWVSENTRAKIPELLPAGAVDGRTKLVVTNAIWFKGRWALPFATTLTKDEPFKTGMKTVNVPTMHLADSFRYAASGGLRILELRYADSQLAMDVILADDGKLPKIDPAKLDDATKGLASARVSVSLPKLAFKSGAPLKDALAALGMKTAFTDRADFSGMVDPKASEHLSIGQVFYQTWIAVDEAGTEAAAATGMVMRTTAMQMGPVVDFKVDHPFVFVVRETKNGRILFSGRVTDPKTL
;
A
#
# COMPACT_ATOMS: atom_id res chain seq x y z
N MET A 1 22.61 3.05 62.39
CA MET A 1 21.73 2.29 63.33
C MET A 1 20.98 1.25 62.51
N ARG A 2 21.38 0.03 62.69
CA ARG A 2 20.70 -1.28 62.73
C ARG A 2 19.51 -1.53 61.83
N SER A 3 19.75 -2.39 60.85
CA SER A 3 18.76 -3.32 60.24
C SER A 3 18.14 -4.27 61.31
N PRO A 4 17.00 -4.90 60.97
CA PRO A 4 17.13 -6.36 60.93
C PRO A 4 16.57 -7.03 59.65
N VAL A 5 17.27 -8.12 59.34
CA VAL A 5 16.98 -9.24 58.45
C VAL A 5 15.83 -10.08 58.99
N VAL A 6 14.93 -10.57 58.16
CA VAL A 6 14.03 -11.70 58.46
C VAL A 6 14.21 -12.81 57.42
N VAL A 7 14.43 -13.97 57.95
CA VAL A 7 14.77 -15.24 57.30
C VAL A 7 13.48 -15.91 56.79
N LEU A 8 13.58 -16.51 55.61
CA LEU A 8 12.54 -17.32 54.97
C LEU A 8 12.74 -18.80 55.35
N LEU A 9 11.72 -19.44 55.86
CA LEU A 9 11.69 -20.91 56.10
C LEU A 9 10.88 -21.59 54.99
N LEU A 10 11.51 -22.54 54.29
CA LEU A 10 10.90 -23.50 53.39
C LEU A 10 10.18 -24.60 54.18
N ALA A 11 8.95 -24.95 53.81
CA ALA A 11 8.26 -26.18 54.18
C ALA A 11 7.82 -26.92 52.91
N ALA A 12 8.39 -28.10 52.72
CA ALA A 12 7.98 -29.07 51.72
C ALA A 12 6.74 -29.84 52.18
N GLY A 13 5.71 -29.91 51.35
CA GLY A 13 4.50 -30.69 51.57
C GLY A 13 4.23 -31.63 50.40
N CYS A 14 4.39 -32.92 50.62
CA CYS A 14 3.96 -33.98 49.69
C CYS A 14 2.43 -34.01 49.61
N ALA A 15 1.84 -34.00 48.40
CA ALA A 15 0.46 -34.31 48.16
C ALA A 15 0.33 -35.49 47.18
N SER A 16 -0.35 -36.51 47.68
CA SER A 16 -0.70 -37.77 47.05
C SER A 16 -1.78 -37.64 45.95
N LYS A 17 -1.62 -38.48 44.90
CA LYS A 17 -2.60 -38.67 43.83
C LYS A 17 -3.94 -39.22 44.36
N PRO A 18 -5.09 -38.76 43.85
CA PRO A 18 -6.37 -39.48 44.02
C PRO A 18 -6.59 -40.53 42.92
N ALA A 19 -7.22 -41.65 43.32
CA ALA A 19 -7.58 -42.81 42.53
C ALA A 19 -8.79 -42.54 41.59
N PRO A 20 -8.98 -43.33 40.50
CA PRO A 20 -10.05 -43.14 39.55
C PRO A 20 -11.39 -43.68 40.08
N SER A 21 -12.48 -42.93 39.83
CA SER A 21 -13.86 -43.31 40.14
C SER A 21 -14.45 -44.24 39.07
N PRO A 22 -15.42 -45.12 39.42
CA PRO A 22 -16.00 -46.11 38.50
C PRO A 22 -17.06 -45.46 37.57
N PRO A 23 -17.40 -46.13 36.46
CA PRO A 23 -18.30 -45.60 35.42
C PRO A 23 -19.77 -45.64 35.89
N MET A 24 -20.48 -44.52 35.72
CA MET A 24 -21.94 -44.42 35.90
C MET A 24 -22.68 -44.89 34.64
N ALA A 25 -23.78 -45.61 34.87
CA ALA A 25 -24.67 -46.18 33.88
C ALA A 25 -25.35 -45.14 32.97
N ILE A 26 -25.46 -45.48 31.73
CA ILE A 26 -26.11 -44.70 30.67
C ILE A 26 -27.65 -44.93 30.81
N THR A 27 -28.38 -43.83 31.06
CA THR A 27 -29.83 -43.81 30.89
C THR A 27 -30.15 -43.21 29.52
N GLU A 28 -30.76 -43.99 28.66
CA GLU A 28 -31.22 -43.53 27.32
C GLU A 28 -32.28 -42.44 27.49
N THR A 29 -31.97 -41.24 27.03
CA THR A 29 -32.98 -40.20 26.85
C THR A 29 -33.13 -39.92 25.37
N THR A 30 -34.33 -40.08 24.90
CA THR A 30 -34.84 -39.91 23.56
C THR A 30 -34.38 -38.61 22.91
N THR A 31 -33.59 -38.72 21.84
CA THR A 31 -33.09 -37.58 21.08
C THR A 31 -34.23 -37.03 20.20
N ARG A 32 -34.66 -35.82 20.52
CA ARG A 32 -35.45 -34.97 19.62
C ARG A 32 -34.49 -34.39 18.57
N THR A 33 -34.63 -34.78 17.34
CA THR A 33 -33.86 -34.32 16.19
C THR A 33 -34.04 -32.80 16.05
N ALA A 34 -33.00 -32.06 16.35
CA ALA A 34 -32.90 -30.64 16.00
C ALA A 34 -32.42 -30.55 14.56
N GLU A 35 -33.18 -29.84 13.72
CA GLU A 35 -32.77 -29.48 12.37
C GLU A 35 -31.43 -28.71 12.40
N PRO A 36 -30.54 -28.93 11.41
CA PRO A 36 -29.28 -28.19 11.37
C PRO A 36 -29.56 -26.72 11.04
N VAL A 37 -29.24 -25.85 11.99
CA VAL A 37 -29.11 -24.42 11.74
C VAL A 37 -28.03 -24.27 10.67
N THR A 38 -28.41 -23.82 9.51
CA THR A 38 -27.49 -23.46 8.41
C THR A 38 -26.52 -22.41 8.95
N SER A 39 -25.29 -22.84 9.20
CA SER A 39 -24.17 -21.96 9.47
C SER A 39 -24.07 -20.94 8.35
N ALA A 40 -24.16 -19.65 8.69
CA ALA A 40 -23.87 -18.57 7.76
C ALA A 40 -22.51 -18.85 7.12
N ALA A 41 -22.47 -18.98 5.79
CA ALA A 41 -21.26 -19.24 5.06
C ALA A 41 -20.23 -18.17 5.40
N ALA A 42 -19.03 -18.61 5.81
CA ALA A 42 -17.88 -17.73 5.96
C ALA A 42 -17.71 -16.91 4.68
N PRO A 43 -17.37 -15.60 4.77
CA PRO A 43 -17.15 -14.79 3.58
C PRO A 43 -16.04 -15.44 2.75
N GLN A 44 -16.39 -15.77 1.49
CA GLN A 44 -15.43 -16.35 0.56
C GLN A 44 -14.23 -15.40 0.40
N PRO A 45 -13.00 -15.93 0.28
CA PRO A 45 -11.84 -15.11 0.00
C PRO A 45 -12.11 -14.29 -1.27
N ALA A 46 -11.85 -13.00 -1.22
CA ALA A 46 -12.05 -12.11 -2.34
C ALA A 46 -11.25 -12.62 -3.53
N THR A 47 -11.96 -13.13 -4.52
CA THR A 47 -11.39 -13.31 -5.85
C THR A 47 -11.01 -11.91 -6.31
N ALA A 48 -9.70 -11.61 -6.41
CA ALA A 48 -9.25 -10.52 -7.25
C ALA A 48 -10.05 -10.60 -8.55
N LEU A 49 -10.44 -9.48 -9.14
CA LEU A 49 -11.15 -9.42 -10.40
C LEU A 49 -10.60 -10.53 -11.30
N THR A 50 -11.38 -11.62 -11.47
CA THR A 50 -10.90 -12.76 -12.23
C THR A 50 -10.77 -12.26 -13.66
N PRO A 51 -9.59 -12.32 -14.29
CA PRO A 51 -9.45 -11.85 -15.65
C PRO A 51 -10.34 -12.70 -16.52
N ALA A 52 -11.40 -12.11 -17.06
CA ALA A 52 -12.12 -12.69 -18.17
C ALA A 52 -11.12 -12.80 -19.31
N THR A 53 -10.80 -14.04 -19.71
CA THR A 53 -10.01 -14.42 -20.89
C THR A 53 -8.73 -13.59 -21.06
N ALA A 54 -7.58 -14.25 -21.02
CA ALA A 54 -6.26 -13.63 -21.18
C ALA A 54 -6.19 -12.72 -22.41
N LEU A 55 -6.59 -11.46 -22.23
CA LEU A 55 -6.28 -10.40 -23.17
C LEU A 55 -4.79 -10.14 -23.03
N THR A 56 -4.05 -10.27 -24.11
CA THR A 56 -2.68 -9.74 -24.19
C THR A 56 -2.76 -8.26 -23.81
N PRO A 57 -2.09 -7.80 -22.75
CA PRO A 57 -2.21 -6.41 -22.34
C PRO A 57 -1.82 -5.51 -23.50
N ALA A 58 -2.69 -4.60 -23.90
CA ALA A 58 -2.31 -3.53 -24.81
C ALA A 58 -1.21 -2.70 -24.12
N PRO A 59 -0.23 -2.16 -24.89
CA PRO A 59 0.74 -1.24 -24.31
C PRO A 59 0.00 -0.12 -23.57
N ALA A 60 0.49 0.24 -22.38
CA ALA A 60 -0.11 1.33 -21.61
C ALA A 60 -0.11 2.61 -22.46
N ASP A 61 -1.26 3.27 -22.55
CA ASP A 61 -1.37 4.57 -23.21
C ASP A 61 -0.51 5.59 -22.43
N PRO A 62 0.45 6.28 -23.06
CA PRO A 62 1.26 7.28 -22.38
C PRO A 62 0.45 8.39 -21.71
N ALA A 63 -0.70 8.78 -22.28
CA ALA A 63 -1.58 9.78 -21.69
C ALA A 63 -2.22 9.26 -20.40
N ASP A 64 -2.60 7.99 -20.38
CA ASP A 64 -3.16 7.35 -19.19
C ASP A 64 -2.12 7.23 -18.07
N VAL A 65 -0.88 6.85 -18.39
CA VAL A 65 0.24 6.84 -17.45
C VAL A 65 0.50 8.24 -16.88
N ALA A 66 0.46 9.27 -17.72
CA ALA A 66 0.66 10.66 -17.27
C ALA A 66 -0.46 11.11 -16.29
N HIS A 67 -1.72 10.78 -16.56
CA HIS A 67 -2.85 11.08 -15.67
C HIS A 67 -2.72 10.36 -14.32
N GLU A 68 -2.36 9.08 -14.34
CA GLU A 68 -2.14 8.27 -13.13
C GLU A 68 -1.00 8.85 -12.27
N ASN A 69 0.15 9.15 -12.89
CA ASN A 69 1.28 9.77 -12.22
C ASN A 69 0.89 11.13 -11.62
N ALA A 70 0.15 11.97 -12.37
CA ALA A 70 -0.33 13.26 -11.90
C ALA A 70 -1.27 13.12 -10.68
N LEU A 71 -2.16 12.13 -10.66
CA LEU A 71 -2.99 11.84 -9.50
C LEU A 71 -2.15 11.49 -8.28
N GLY A 72 -1.13 10.62 -8.45
CA GLY A 72 -0.21 10.25 -7.38
C GLY A 72 0.47 11.46 -6.75
N TRP A 73 0.97 12.39 -7.56
CA TRP A 73 1.59 13.63 -7.09
C TRP A 73 0.62 14.56 -6.36
N LYS A 74 -0.58 14.77 -6.91
CA LYS A 74 -1.62 15.59 -6.29
C LYS A 74 -2.06 15.00 -4.94
N LEU A 75 -2.21 13.69 -4.85
CA LEU A 75 -2.53 13.01 -3.60
C LEU A 75 -1.39 13.14 -2.58
N LEU A 76 -0.13 12.97 -3.00
CA LEU A 76 1.03 13.13 -2.11
C LEU A 76 1.10 14.54 -1.52
N GLU A 77 0.74 15.57 -2.31
CA GLU A 77 0.68 16.95 -1.84
C GLU A 77 -0.44 17.16 -0.80
N LYS A 78 -1.60 16.51 -1.00
CA LYS A 78 -2.80 16.67 -0.15
C LYS A 78 -2.85 15.70 1.04
N THR A 79 -2.00 14.66 1.07
CA THR A 79 -2.00 13.66 2.14
C THR A 79 -0.99 14.02 3.22
N GLY A 80 -1.44 14.00 4.48
CA GLY A 80 -0.63 14.36 5.65
C GLY A 80 -0.39 15.87 5.78
N ARG A 81 0.33 16.26 6.82
CA ARG A 81 0.74 17.65 7.03
C ARG A 81 2.00 17.95 6.22
N PRO A 82 2.21 19.20 5.80
CA PRO A 82 3.52 19.61 5.29
C PRO A 82 4.61 19.31 6.33
N GLY A 83 5.61 18.53 5.94
CA GLY A 83 6.70 18.13 6.85
C GLY A 83 6.54 16.74 7.49
N ASP A 84 5.42 16.04 7.31
CA ASP A 84 5.29 14.64 7.69
C ASP A 84 5.78 13.72 6.55
N ASN A 85 6.25 12.51 6.91
CA ASN A 85 6.43 11.46 5.94
C ASN A 85 5.08 11.11 5.30
N ALA A 86 5.08 10.86 4.00
CA ALA A 86 3.89 10.41 3.30
C ALA A 86 4.25 9.44 2.17
N LEU A 87 3.35 8.51 1.90
CA LEU A 87 3.46 7.56 0.80
C LEU A 87 2.08 7.37 0.18
N VAL A 88 1.97 7.51 -1.12
CA VAL A 88 0.73 7.33 -1.85
C VAL A 88 0.94 6.47 -3.09
N SER A 89 -0.12 5.79 -3.51
CA SER A 89 -0.23 5.11 -4.80
C SER A 89 -1.44 5.64 -5.54
N GLY A 90 -1.21 6.52 -6.52
CA GLY A 90 -2.27 7.06 -7.38
C GLY A 90 -3.02 5.96 -8.11
N ALA A 91 -2.28 5.01 -8.64
CA ALA A 91 -2.79 3.84 -9.33
C ALA A 91 -3.70 2.96 -8.44
N SER A 92 -3.28 2.68 -7.19
CA SER A 92 -4.12 1.89 -6.27
C SER A 92 -5.42 2.62 -5.93
N VAL A 93 -5.40 3.95 -5.78
CA VAL A 93 -6.60 4.78 -5.55
C VAL A 93 -7.52 4.75 -6.77
N ARG A 94 -6.98 4.85 -8.00
CA ARG A 94 -7.78 4.67 -9.24
C ARG A 94 -8.47 3.33 -9.26
N GLN A 95 -7.73 2.26 -8.99
CA GLN A 95 -8.27 0.87 -8.97
C GLN A 95 -9.38 0.69 -7.92
N ALA A 96 -9.22 1.29 -6.74
CA ALA A 96 -10.23 1.20 -5.68
C ALA A 96 -11.53 1.94 -6.01
N LEU A 97 -11.43 3.06 -6.77
CA LEU A 97 -12.57 3.92 -7.08
C LEU A 97 -13.19 3.66 -8.46
N ALA A 98 -12.51 2.97 -9.38
CA ALA A 98 -13.02 2.64 -10.70
C ALA A 98 -14.35 1.87 -10.67
N PRO A 99 -14.57 0.90 -9.76
CA PRO A 99 -15.87 0.25 -9.62
C PRO A 99 -17.00 1.23 -9.32
N LEU A 100 -16.76 2.24 -8.49
CA LEU A 100 -17.75 3.26 -8.17
C LEU A 100 -18.02 4.20 -9.35
N LEU A 101 -16.97 4.57 -10.10
CA LEU A 101 -17.13 5.36 -11.32
C LEU A 101 -18.01 4.66 -12.35
N LEU A 102 -17.87 3.35 -12.53
CA LEU A 102 -18.73 2.56 -13.42
C LEU A 102 -20.21 2.66 -13.03
N GLY A 103 -20.50 2.75 -11.72
CA GLY A 103 -21.86 2.88 -11.19
C GLY A 103 -22.35 4.32 -11.07
N ALA A 104 -21.48 5.31 -11.18
CA ALA A 104 -21.83 6.73 -11.08
C ALA A 104 -22.55 7.23 -12.34
N ARG A 105 -23.35 8.30 -12.19
CA ARG A 105 -24.07 8.96 -13.29
C ARG A 105 -23.97 10.48 -13.15
N GLY A 106 -24.23 11.20 -14.25
CA GLY A 106 -24.28 12.66 -14.28
C GLY A 106 -23.04 13.31 -13.66
N THR A 107 -23.25 14.39 -12.91
CA THR A 107 -22.17 15.16 -12.24
C THR A 107 -21.27 14.31 -11.36
N THR A 108 -21.80 13.28 -10.71
CA THR A 108 -20.98 12.35 -9.89
C THR A 108 -19.95 11.62 -10.76
N ALA A 109 -20.36 11.09 -11.91
CA ALA A 109 -19.47 10.43 -12.85
C ALA A 109 -18.43 11.39 -13.45
N ASP A 110 -18.86 12.59 -13.85
CA ASP A 110 -17.97 13.59 -14.47
C ASP A 110 -16.87 14.03 -13.49
N GLU A 111 -17.24 14.36 -12.24
CA GLU A 111 -16.28 14.75 -11.20
C GLU A 111 -15.32 13.61 -10.85
N MET A 112 -15.82 12.37 -10.74
CA MET A 112 -14.98 11.19 -10.48
C MET A 112 -14.03 10.93 -11.64
N ALA A 113 -14.50 10.91 -12.88
CA ALA A 113 -13.67 10.69 -14.07
C ALA A 113 -12.56 11.74 -14.15
N GLN A 114 -12.89 13.01 -13.99
CA GLN A 114 -11.91 14.11 -13.99
C GLN A 114 -10.88 13.98 -12.87
N ALA A 115 -11.33 13.71 -11.64
CA ALA A 115 -10.42 13.61 -10.48
C ALA A 115 -9.46 12.41 -10.59
N LEU A 116 -9.94 11.31 -11.15
CA LEU A 116 -9.16 10.06 -11.32
C LEU A 116 -8.37 10.03 -12.64
N GLY A 117 -8.60 10.96 -13.55
CA GLY A 117 -8.02 10.96 -14.89
C GLY A 117 -8.47 9.75 -15.73
N LEU A 118 -9.76 9.38 -15.62
CA LEU A 118 -10.37 8.24 -16.32
C LEU A 118 -11.46 8.78 -17.25
N ASP A 119 -11.15 8.91 -18.56
CA ASP A 119 -12.02 9.62 -19.49
C ASP A 119 -13.12 8.75 -20.13
N LYS A 120 -12.94 7.41 -20.20
CA LYS A 120 -13.81 6.54 -21.02
C LYS A 120 -14.29 5.32 -20.25
N ASP A 121 -13.76 4.13 -20.59
CA ASP A 121 -14.09 2.89 -19.90
C ASP A 121 -13.16 2.68 -18.70
N PRO A 122 -13.61 3.00 -17.46
CA PRO A 122 -12.74 2.94 -16.29
C PRO A 122 -12.28 1.51 -15.98
N ILE A 123 -13.06 0.51 -16.33
CA ILE A 123 -12.73 -0.90 -16.05
C ILE A 123 -11.66 -1.39 -16.98
N ALA A 124 -11.76 -1.13 -18.29
CA ALA A 124 -10.74 -1.54 -19.26
C ALA A 124 -9.36 -0.89 -18.93
N ALA A 125 -9.35 0.40 -18.60
CA ALA A 125 -8.13 1.11 -18.21
C ALA A 125 -7.48 0.48 -16.97
N VAL A 126 -8.27 0.23 -15.90
CA VAL A 126 -7.78 -0.35 -14.65
C VAL A 126 -7.31 -1.80 -14.83
N MET A 127 -7.99 -2.60 -15.65
CA MET A 127 -7.54 -3.97 -15.96
C MET A 127 -6.21 -3.96 -16.74
N ALA A 128 -6.04 -3.05 -17.68
CA ALA A 128 -4.79 -2.87 -18.40
C ALA A 128 -3.65 -2.45 -17.46
N GLU A 129 -3.91 -1.55 -16.50
CA GLU A 129 -2.96 -1.18 -15.44
C GLU A 129 -2.52 -2.40 -14.62
N GLN A 130 -3.47 -3.20 -14.12
CA GLN A 130 -3.18 -4.39 -13.33
C GLN A 130 -2.33 -5.40 -14.10
N ALA A 131 -2.65 -5.63 -15.37
CA ALA A 131 -1.87 -6.52 -16.24
C ALA A 131 -0.43 -6.02 -16.42
N THR A 132 -0.25 -4.70 -16.60
CA THR A 132 1.08 -4.08 -16.71
C THR A 132 1.87 -4.23 -15.42
N TRP A 133 1.24 -4.08 -14.25
CA TRP A 133 1.89 -4.31 -12.96
C TRP A 133 2.38 -5.74 -12.80
N HIS A 134 1.55 -6.73 -13.18
CA HIS A 134 1.96 -8.13 -13.15
C HIS A 134 3.17 -8.40 -14.06
N ASP A 135 3.20 -7.82 -15.25
CA ASP A 135 4.35 -7.93 -16.17
C ASP A 135 5.61 -7.25 -15.59
N ALA A 136 5.45 -6.04 -15.01
CA ALA A 136 6.54 -5.28 -14.42
C ALA A 136 7.17 -5.96 -13.19
N MET A 137 6.37 -6.68 -12.40
CA MET A 137 6.88 -7.46 -11.25
C MET A 137 7.74 -8.65 -11.67
N GLY A 138 7.67 -9.07 -12.93
CA GLY A 138 8.45 -10.17 -13.49
C GLY A 138 7.90 -11.56 -13.17
N LYS A 139 8.43 -12.55 -13.88
CA LYS A 139 8.07 -13.97 -13.68
C LYS A 139 8.89 -14.55 -12.53
N HIS A 140 8.24 -15.30 -11.66
CA HIS A 140 8.90 -16.01 -10.58
C HIS A 140 8.97 -17.49 -10.90
N GLU A 141 10.15 -18.10 -10.79
CA GLU A 141 10.29 -19.55 -10.80
C GLU A 141 9.71 -20.12 -9.49
N ALA A 142 9.04 -21.26 -9.60
CA ALA A 142 8.49 -21.93 -8.43
C ALA A 142 9.60 -22.29 -7.44
N GLY A 143 9.53 -21.73 -6.22
CA GLY A 143 10.51 -21.96 -5.15
C GLY A 143 11.64 -20.93 -5.06
N ALA A 144 11.81 -20.02 -6.02
CA ALA A 144 12.74 -18.91 -5.87
C ALA A 144 12.11 -17.77 -5.02
N PRO A 145 12.90 -17.05 -4.18
CA PRO A 145 12.40 -15.86 -3.52
C PRO A 145 12.04 -14.82 -4.58
N ALA A 146 10.78 -14.36 -4.56
CA ALA A 146 10.31 -13.32 -5.47
C ALA A 146 11.20 -12.08 -5.38
N GLY A 147 11.66 -11.56 -6.52
CA GLY A 147 12.38 -10.28 -6.57
C GLY A 147 11.52 -9.15 -6.05
N VAL A 148 10.22 -9.18 -6.42
CA VAL A 148 9.22 -8.18 -6.03
C VAL A 148 7.90 -8.87 -5.64
N ALA A 149 7.20 -8.33 -4.64
CA ALA A 149 5.85 -8.72 -4.27
C ALA A 149 5.01 -7.47 -3.97
N LEU A 150 3.77 -7.48 -4.44
CA LEU A 150 2.77 -6.46 -4.21
C LEU A 150 1.52 -7.11 -3.63
N ALA A 151 0.97 -6.53 -2.57
CA ALA A 151 -0.34 -6.92 -2.07
C ALA A 151 -1.25 -5.70 -2.00
N VAL A 152 -2.44 -5.84 -2.56
CA VAL A 152 -3.44 -4.78 -2.68
C VAL A 152 -4.76 -5.28 -2.11
N ALA A 153 -5.32 -4.56 -1.15
CA ALA A 153 -6.61 -4.83 -0.54
C ALA A 153 -7.58 -3.69 -0.85
N ASN A 154 -8.06 -3.67 -2.09
CA ASN A 154 -9.06 -2.72 -2.58
C ASN A 154 -10.44 -3.36 -2.56
N ARG A 155 -11.40 -2.76 -1.87
CA ARG A 155 -12.79 -3.23 -1.85
C ARG A 155 -13.76 -2.10 -1.57
N VAL A 156 -14.91 -2.19 -2.23
CA VAL A 156 -16.11 -1.39 -1.91
C VAL A 156 -16.97 -2.20 -0.94
N TRP A 157 -17.33 -1.58 0.18
CA TRP A 157 -18.23 -2.12 1.20
C TRP A 157 -19.50 -1.31 1.19
N ILE A 158 -20.64 -1.97 1.05
CA ILE A 158 -21.95 -1.34 0.89
C ILE A 158 -22.88 -1.88 1.99
N ASP A 159 -23.68 -1.01 2.55
CA ASP A 159 -24.71 -1.39 3.53
C ASP A 159 -25.68 -2.41 2.92
N ASP A 160 -26.03 -3.45 3.67
CA ASP A 160 -26.87 -4.56 3.23
C ASP A 160 -28.32 -4.17 2.93
N GLY A 161 -28.74 -2.96 3.31
CA GLY A 161 -29.99 -2.34 2.88
C GLY A 161 -30.05 -1.98 1.39
N PHE A 162 -28.91 -2.00 0.66
CA PHE A 162 -28.85 -1.70 -0.76
C PHE A 162 -28.71 -2.96 -1.61
N VAL A 163 -29.56 -3.10 -2.62
CA VAL A 163 -29.50 -4.21 -3.58
C VAL A 163 -28.75 -3.73 -4.83
N LEU A 164 -27.63 -4.40 -5.14
CA LEU A 164 -26.84 -4.13 -6.33
C LEU A 164 -27.59 -4.57 -7.58
N LEU A 165 -27.51 -3.76 -8.64
CA LEU A 165 -27.98 -4.12 -9.96
C LEU A 165 -27.22 -5.35 -10.48
N PRO A 166 -27.90 -6.37 -11.05
CA PRO A 166 -27.24 -7.61 -11.47
C PRO A 166 -26.10 -7.42 -12.47
N ASP A 167 -26.25 -6.51 -13.44
CA ASP A 167 -25.22 -6.23 -14.45
C ASP A 167 -23.99 -5.55 -13.82
N TYR A 168 -24.22 -4.65 -12.88
CA TYR A 168 -23.13 -4.01 -12.12
C TYR A 168 -22.36 -5.07 -11.30
N ALA A 169 -23.07 -5.87 -10.51
CA ALA A 169 -22.47 -6.93 -9.70
C ALA A 169 -21.66 -7.93 -10.53
N LYS A 170 -22.17 -8.29 -11.72
CA LYS A 170 -21.47 -9.18 -12.66
C LYS A 170 -20.17 -8.58 -13.19
N THR A 171 -20.15 -7.26 -13.45
CA THR A 171 -19.00 -6.57 -14.05
C THR A 171 -17.90 -6.30 -13.04
N VAL A 172 -18.27 -5.81 -11.83
CA VAL A 172 -17.27 -5.41 -10.83
C VAL A 172 -16.84 -6.55 -9.89
N GLY A 173 -17.50 -7.71 -9.95
CA GLY A 173 -17.25 -8.80 -9.01
C GLY A 173 -17.69 -8.42 -7.58
N ALA A 174 -16.90 -8.74 -6.59
CA ALA A 174 -17.31 -8.65 -5.19
C ALA A 174 -17.26 -7.23 -4.60
N ALA A 175 -18.31 -6.43 -4.79
CA ALA A 175 -18.67 -5.49 -3.73
C ALA A 175 -19.20 -6.33 -2.54
N ALA A 176 -18.66 -6.10 -1.33
CA ALA A 176 -19.16 -6.80 -0.15
C ALA A 176 -20.31 -6.01 0.47
N THR A 177 -21.43 -6.67 0.71
CA THR A 177 -22.52 -6.12 1.51
C THR A 177 -22.31 -6.45 2.99
N VAL A 178 -22.50 -5.46 3.84
CA VAL A 178 -22.32 -5.57 5.30
C VAL A 178 -23.34 -4.70 6.04
N ASP A 179 -23.73 -5.10 7.23
CA ASP A 179 -24.52 -4.26 8.12
C ASP A 179 -23.58 -3.39 8.96
N PHE A 180 -23.48 -2.10 8.63
CA PHE A 180 -22.61 -1.17 9.35
C PHE A 180 -23.10 -0.82 10.77
N ALA A 181 -24.35 -1.14 11.12
CA ALA A 181 -24.86 -0.96 12.48
C ALA A 181 -24.30 -2.01 13.45
N LYS A 182 -23.81 -3.14 12.94
CA LYS A 182 -23.22 -4.20 13.76
C LYS A 182 -21.82 -3.82 14.24
N PRO A 183 -21.54 -3.92 15.55
CA PRO A 183 -20.22 -3.60 16.12
C PRO A 183 -19.06 -4.40 15.53
N GLU A 184 -19.31 -5.64 15.10
CA GLU A 184 -18.32 -6.55 14.52
C GLU A 184 -17.93 -6.22 13.08
N THR A 185 -18.72 -5.43 12.36
CA THR A 185 -18.46 -5.12 10.94
C THR A 185 -17.11 -4.47 10.73
N ARG A 186 -16.70 -3.53 11.59
CA ARG A 186 -15.36 -2.94 11.54
C ARG A 186 -14.26 -4.00 11.68
N ALA A 187 -14.41 -4.94 12.63
CA ALA A 187 -13.43 -6.01 12.83
C ALA A 187 -13.36 -6.94 11.62
N THR A 188 -14.49 -7.26 10.99
CA THR A 188 -14.57 -8.06 9.76
C THR A 188 -13.84 -7.38 8.61
N ILE A 189 -14.03 -6.07 8.40
CA ILE A 189 -13.33 -5.30 7.37
C ILE A 189 -11.81 -5.29 7.64
N ASN A 190 -11.39 -5.00 8.88
CA ASN A 190 -9.98 -4.99 9.25
C ASN A 190 -9.33 -6.37 9.11
N ALA A 191 -10.00 -7.45 9.49
CA ALA A 191 -9.51 -8.81 9.31
C ALA A 191 -9.28 -9.14 7.83
N TRP A 192 -10.24 -8.77 6.96
CA TRP A 192 -10.08 -8.94 5.52
C TRP A 192 -8.90 -8.13 4.96
N VAL A 193 -8.71 -6.88 5.38
CA VAL A 193 -7.56 -6.06 4.97
C VAL A 193 -6.26 -6.68 5.45
N SER A 194 -6.19 -7.13 6.71
CA SER A 194 -5.02 -7.79 7.28
C SER A 194 -4.62 -9.03 6.49
N GLU A 195 -5.58 -9.89 6.17
CA GLU A 195 -5.35 -11.10 5.38
C GLU A 195 -4.79 -10.76 4.00
N ASN A 196 -5.40 -9.80 3.29
CA ASN A 196 -4.99 -9.42 1.94
C ASN A 196 -3.72 -8.57 1.87
N THR A 197 -3.24 -8.06 3.03
CA THR A 197 -1.96 -7.34 3.14
C THR A 197 -0.90 -8.12 3.92
N ARG A 198 -1.05 -9.44 4.04
CA ARG A 198 -0.11 -10.32 4.77
C ARG A 198 0.17 -9.85 6.20
N ALA A 199 -0.86 -9.41 6.91
CA ALA A 199 -0.83 -8.84 8.25
C ALA A 199 0.04 -7.56 8.41
N LYS A 200 0.42 -6.90 7.31
CA LYS A 200 1.17 -5.63 7.37
C LYS A 200 0.29 -4.45 7.74
N ILE A 201 -1.00 -4.53 7.39
CA ILE A 201 -2.01 -3.53 7.72
C ILE A 201 -3.12 -4.23 8.52
N PRO A 202 -2.92 -4.48 9.82
CA PRO A 202 -3.88 -5.20 10.65
C PRO A 202 -5.10 -4.37 11.01
N GLU A 203 -5.00 -3.05 10.96
CA GLU A 203 -6.09 -2.12 11.27
C GLU A 203 -6.05 -0.93 10.31
N LEU A 204 -7.04 -0.88 9.39
CA LEU A 204 -7.24 0.21 8.45
C LEU A 204 -8.35 1.16 8.93
N LEU A 205 -9.43 0.60 9.48
CA LEU A 205 -10.56 1.34 10.03
C LEU A 205 -10.36 1.53 11.54
N PRO A 206 -10.14 2.76 12.03
CA PRO A 206 -10.04 3.02 13.46
C PRO A 206 -11.38 2.83 14.17
N ALA A 207 -11.37 2.81 15.49
CA ALA A 207 -12.60 2.75 16.29
C ALA A 207 -13.52 3.93 15.96
N GLY A 208 -14.82 3.66 15.78
CA GLY A 208 -15.82 4.68 15.41
C GLY A 208 -15.77 5.13 13.94
N ALA A 209 -15.00 4.47 13.09
CA ALA A 209 -14.88 4.82 11.68
C ALA A 209 -16.15 4.55 10.86
N VAL A 210 -16.99 3.63 11.31
CA VAL A 210 -18.28 3.26 10.70
C VAL A 210 -19.34 3.11 11.77
N ASP A 211 -20.58 3.41 11.41
CA ASP A 211 -21.79 3.28 12.25
C ASP A 211 -23.03 3.01 11.38
N GLY A 212 -24.21 2.85 11.98
CA GLY A 212 -25.46 2.57 11.27
C GLY A 212 -25.92 3.66 10.26
N ARG A 213 -25.23 4.80 10.18
CA ARG A 213 -25.48 5.85 9.15
C ARG A 213 -24.55 5.69 7.96
N THR A 214 -23.54 4.84 8.09
CA THR A 214 -22.58 4.55 6.99
C THR A 214 -23.29 3.75 5.90
N LYS A 215 -23.22 4.21 4.66
CA LYS A 215 -23.86 3.55 3.51
C LYS A 215 -22.85 2.87 2.60
N LEU A 216 -21.67 3.46 2.43
CA LEU A 216 -20.61 2.95 1.60
C LEU A 216 -19.25 3.43 2.11
N VAL A 217 -18.31 2.51 2.21
CA VAL A 217 -16.90 2.83 2.39
C VAL A 217 -16.03 2.10 1.38
N VAL A 218 -14.90 2.71 1.07
CA VAL A 218 -13.86 2.09 0.24
C VAL A 218 -12.64 1.82 1.11
N THR A 219 -12.13 0.60 1.05
CA THR A 219 -10.81 0.26 1.58
C THR A 219 -9.80 0.24 0.46
N ASN A 220 -8.68 0.91 0.68
CA ASN A 220 -7.52 0.90 -0.20
C ASN A 220 -6.28 0.70 0.67
N ALA A 221 -5.78 -0.50 0.71
CA ALA A 221 -4.58 -0.85 1.45
C ALA A 221 -3.58 -1.51 0.51
N ILE A 222 -2.33 -1.02 0.51
CA ILE A 222 -1.29 -1.49 -0.40
C ILE A 222 0.04 -1.65 0.34
N TRP A 223 0.69 -2.78 0.09
CA TRP A 223 2.00 -3.13 0.61
C TRP A 223 2.89 -3.59 -0.51
N PHE A 224 4.13 -3.13 -0.49
CA PHE A 224 5.15 -3.46 -1.48
C PHE A 224 6.40 -4.01 -0.82
N LYS A 225 6.96 -5.05 -1.41
CA LYS A 225 8.24 -5.65 -1.09
C LYS A 225 9.06 -5.81 -2.36
N GLY A 226 10.34 -5.41 -2.33
CA GLY A 226 11.24 -5.57 -3.46
C GLY A 226 12.68 -5.77 -2.99
N ARG A 227 13.35 -6.78 -3.52
CA ARG A 227 14.76 -7.05 -3.27
C ARG A 227 15.61 -6.19 -4.23
N TRP A 228 16.66 -5.55 -3.72
CA TRP A 228 17.56 -4.80 -4.59
C TRP A 228 18.28 -5.71 -5.58
N ALA A 229 18.46 -5.25 -6.81
CA ALA A 229 19.35 -5.89 -7.78
C ALA A 229 20.82 -5.85 -7.32
N LEU A 230 21.18 -4.77 -6.60
CA LEU A 230 22.47 -4.57 -5.93
C LEU A 230 22.20 -4.29 -4.45
N PRO A 231 22.22 -5.30 -3.56
CA PRO A 231 21.95 -5.12 -2.14
C PRO A 231 23.11 -4.40 -1.43
N PHE A 232 22.78 -3.65 -0.39
CA PHE A 232 23.77 -3.02 0.49
C PHE A 232 24.38 -4.06 1.45
N ALA A 233 25.65 -3.89 1.80
CA ALA A 233 26.28 -4.74 2.81
C ALA A 233 25.90 -4.25 4.22
N THR A 234 25.31 -5.13 5.04
CA THR A 234 24.89 -4.79 6.41
C THR A 234 26.04 -4.31 7.28
N THR A 235 27.27 -4.81 7.02
CA THR A 235 28.49 -4.42 7.72
C THR A 235 28.94 -2.98 7.44
N LEU A 236 28.42 -2.34 6.39
CA LEU A 236 28.70 -0.95 6.03
C LEU A 236 27.65 0.02 6.53
N THR A 237 26.54 -0.47 7.09
CA THR A 237 25.50 0.38 7.69
C THR A 237 26.00 0.95 9.00
N LYS A 238 25.91 2.28 9.14
CA LYS A 238 26.32 3.00 10.36
C LYS A 238 25.40 4.19 10.61
N ASP A 239 25.35 4.65 11.85
CA ASP A 239 24.56 5.83 12.20
C ASP A 239 25.22 7.09 11.65
N GLU A 240 24.44 7.85 10.86
CA GLU A 240 24.86 9.12 10.28
C GLU A 240 23.82 10.24 10.53
N PRO A 241 24.28 11.51 10.55
CA PRO A 241 23.39 12.64 10.77
C PRO A 241 22.47 12.86 9.55
N PHE A 242 21.16 12.98 9.82
CA PHE A 242 20.11 13.38 8.88
C PHE A 242 19.45 14.67 9.35
N LYS A 243 19.34 15.67 8.48
CA LYS A 243 18.75 16.99 8.74
C LYS A 243 17.26 16.96 8.45
N THR A 244 16.40 16.96 9.47
CA THR A 244 14.92 16.89 9.28
C THR A 244 14.28 18.24 8.95
N GLY A 245 15.05 19.30 8.75
CA GLY A 245 14.55 20.66 8.60
C GLY A 245 14.36 21.42 9.93
N MET A 246 14.10 20.73 11.03
CA MET A 246 13.99 21.30 12.37
C MET A 246 15.18 20.95 13.27
N LYS A 247 15.71 19.76 13.13
CA LYS A 247 16.81 19.21 13.94
C LYS A 247 17.64 18.22 13.10
N THR A 248 18.82 17.87 13.63
CA THR A 248 19.60 16.76 13.09
C THR A 248 19.38 15.53 13.97
N VAL A 249 19.13 14.38 13.35
CA VAL A 249 18.95 13.08 14.01
C VAL A 249 19.96 12.09 13.44
N ASN A 250 20.49 11.18 14.25
CA ASN A 250 21.30 10.08 13.75
C ASN A 250 20.40 8.94 13.32
N VAL A 251 20.63 8.41 12.13
CA VAL A 251 19.84 7.34 11.51
C VAL A 251 20.75 6.27 10.92
N PRO A 252 20.40 4.99 11.01
CA PRO A 252 21.12 3.93 10.32
C PRO A 252 21.16 4.21 8.82
N THR A 253 22.34 4.44 8.27
CA THR A 253 22.58 4.79 6.87
C THR A 253 23.37 3.68 6.19
N MET A 254 22.84 3.17 5.11
CA MET A 254 23.40 2.11 4.28
C MET A 254 24.37 2.71 3.25
N HIS A 255 25.43 1.97 2.92
CA HIS A 255 26.47 2.43 1.99
C HIS A 255 26.70 1.41 0.87
N LEU A 256 26.77 1.91 -0.37
CA LEU A 256 27.08 1.12 -1.55
C LEU A 256 27.75 2.00 -2.61
N ALA A 257 28.85 1.54 -3.21
CA ALA A 257 29.49 2.19 -4.34
C ALA A 257 29.52 1.24 -5.53
N ASP A 258 28.81 1.61 -6.59
CA ASP A 258 28.71 0.82 -7.83
C ASP A 258 28.32 1.73 -9.01
N SER A 259 28.06 1.11 -10.17
CA SER A 259 27.49 1.79 -11.34
C SER A 259 25.98 1.82 -11.23
N PHE A 260 25.43 3.04 -11.19
CA PHE A 260 23.99 3.29 -11.15
C PHE A 260 23.56 4.18 -12.30
N ARG A 261 22.27 4.24 -12.56
CA ARG A 261 21.72 5.29 -13.41
C ARG A 261 21.49 6.54 -12.54
N TYR A 262 22.04 7.65 -13.01
CA TYR A 262 22.05 8.93 -12.29
C TYR A 262 21.77 10.07 -13.25
N ALA A 263 21.07 11.09 -12.80
CA ALA A 263 20.87 12.35 -13.49
C ALA A 263 20.97 13.52 -12.50
N ALA A 264 21.48 14.65 -12.99
CA ALA A 264 21.43 15.94 -12.30
C ALA A 264 20.90 16.98 -13.30
N SER A 265 19.73 17.54 -13.00
CA SER A 265 19.07 18.51 -13.87
C SER A 265 18.11 19.39 -13.08
N GLY A 266 18.07 20.69 -13.41
CA GLY A 266 17.09 21.62 -12.83
C GLY A 266 17.14 21.77 -11.31
N GLY A 267 18.32 21.57 -10.69
CA GLY A 267 18.48 21.61 -9.23
C GLY A 267 18.02 20.34 -8.50
N LEU A 268 17.76 19.26 -9.25
CA LEU A 268 17.44 17.94 -8.74
C LEU A 268 18.54 16.95 -9.09
N ARG A 269 18.80 16.02 -8.18
CA ARG A 269 19.65 14.84 -8.36
C ARG A 269 18.79 13.60 -8.21
N ILE A 270 18.85 12.69 -9.19
CA ILE A 270 18.04 11.47 -9.25
C ILE A 270 18.95 10.26 -9.33
N LEU A 271 18.74 9.29 -8.45
CA LEU A 271 19.41 8.00 -8.43
C LEU A 271 18.40 6.89 -8.62
N GLU A 272 18.59 6.04 -9.63
CA GLU A 272 17.78 4.84 -9.89
C GLU A 272 18.37 3.62 -9.18
N LEU A 273 17.63 3.04 -8.25
CA LEU A 273 17.92 1.77 -7.56
C LEU A 273 16.97 0.69 -8.09
N ARG A 274 17.49 -0.25 -8.85
CA ARG A 274 16.68 -1.31 -9.49
C ARG A 274 16.34 -2.42 -8.50
N TYR A 275 15.12 -2.95 -8.64
CA TYR A 275 14.71 -4.19 -7.99
C TYR A 275 15.09 -5.40 -8.82
N ALA A 276 15.49 -6.49 -8.14
CA ALA A 276 15.89 -7.74 -8.76
C ALA A 276 14.73 -8.39 -9.52
N ASP A 277 15.03 -9.06 -10.62
CA ASP A 277 14.11 -9.90 -11.39
C ASP A 277 12.80 -9.18 -11.79
N SER A 278 12.86 -7.86 -11.98
CA SER A 278 11.69 -7.03 -12.32
C SER A 278 12.04 -5.86 -13.24
N GLN A 279 11.01 -5.20 -13.73
CA GLN A 279 11.12 -3.94 -14.47
C GLN A 279 10.86 -2.71 -13.56
N LEU A 280 10.97 -2.89 -12.26
CA LEU A 280 10.73 -1.83 -11.28
C LEU A 280 12.05 -1.24 -10.76
N ALA A 281 12.00 0.03 -10.43
CA ALA A 281 13.08 0.74 -9.75
C ALA A 281 12.51 1.72 -8.72
N MET A 282 13.31 2.00 -7.69
CA MET A 282 13.12 3.16 -6.83
C MET A 282 14.02 4.29 -7.34
N ASP A 283 13.45 5.41 -7.71
CA ASP A 283 14.21 6.63 -7.92
C ASP A 283 14.21 7.45 -6.63
N VAL A 284 15.38 7.74 -6.11
CA VAL A 284 15.59 8.66 -4.98
C VAL A 284 15.93 10.03 -5.53
N ILE A 285 15.20 11.06 -5.10
CA ILE A 285 15.26 12.41 -5.63
C ILE A 285 15.65 13.38 -4.52
N LEU A 286 16.75 14.08 -4.72
CA LEU A 286 17.27 15.12 -3.84
C LEU A 286 17.22 16.47 -4.52
N ALA A 287 17.02 17.55 -3.75
CA ALA A 287 17.21 18.91 -4.22
C ALA A 287 18.58 19.43 -3.80
N ASP A 288 19.25 20.17 -4.68
CA ASP A 288 20.60 20.72 -4.44
C ASP A 288 20.62 21.75 -3.28
N ASP A 289 19.48 22.35 -2.95
CA ASP A 289 19.34 23.31 -1.84
C ASP A 289 19.18 22.64 -0.46
N GLY A 290 19.21 21.31 -0.40
CA GLY A 290 19.07 20.52 0.83
C GLY A 290 17.69 20.52 1.46
N LYS A 291 16.66 21.00 0.77
CA LYS A 291 15.26 20.98 1.20
C LYS A 291 14.50 19.83 0.58
N LEU A 292 13.28 19.61 1.06
CA LEU A 292 12.37 18.67 0.41
C LEU A 292 12.13 19.10 -1.05
N PRO A 293 12.41 18.21 -2.05
CA PRO A 293 12.20 18.53 -3.45
C PRO A 293 10.75 18.92 -3.76
N LYS A 294 10.58 20.03 -4.48
CA LYS A 294 9.30 20.38 -5.10
C LYS A 294 9.24 19.72 -6.47
N ILE A 295 8.38 18.74 -6.59
CA ILE A 295 8.27 17.94 -7.82
C ILE A 295 7.31 18.63 -8.80
N ASP A 296 7.85 18.95 -9.98
CA ASP A 296 7.07 19.21 -11.18
C ASP A 296 7.06 17.91 -12.00
N PRO A 297 5.91 17.25 -12.20
CA PRO A 297 5.86 15.95 -12.86
C PRO A 297 6.47 15.93 -14.26
N ALA A 298 6.29 17.00 -15.04
CA ALA A 298 6.85 17.09 -16.40
C ALA A 298 8.39 17.20 -16.37
N LYS A 299 8.93 18.00 -15.45
CA LYS A 299 10.38 18.12 -15.28
C LYS A 299 11.01 16.84 -14.73
N LEU A 300 10.31 16.12 -13.86
CA LEU A 300 10.77 14.83 -13.38
C LEU A 300 10.81 13.80 -14.49
N ASP A 301 9.78 13.74 -15.33
CA ASP A 301 9.76 12.84 -16.49
C ASP A 301 10.94 13.12 -17.44
N ASP A 302 11.21 14.39 -17.74
CA ASP A 302 12.37 14.77 -18.57
C ASP A 302 13.71 14.44 -17.88
N ALA A 303 13.83 14.66 -16.59
CA ALA A 303 15.04 14.33 -15.84
C ALA A 303 15.28 12.81 -15.78
N THR A 304 14.23 12.00 -15.65
CA THR A 304 14.35 10.53 -15.67
C THR A 304 14.74 9.98 -17.04
N LYS A 305 14.34 10.63 -18.14
CA LYS A 305 14.84 10.32 -19.49
C LYS A 305 16.35 10.58 -19.62
N GLY A 306 16.87 11.55 -18.86
CA GLY A 306 18.29 11.90 -18.79
C GLY A 306 19.17 10.97 -17.94
N LEU A 307 18.58 9.96 -17.28
CA LEU A 307 19.34 9.00 -16.48
C LEU A 307 20.39 8.27 -17.31
N ALA A 308 21.66 8.37 -16.93
CA ALA A 308 22.80 7.73 -17.57
C ALA A 308 23.64 6.93 -16.56
N SER A 309 24.42 5.97 -17.04
CA SER A 309 25.31 5.18 -16.17
C SER A 309 26.41 6.07 -15.59
N ALA A 310 26.57 6.06 -14.28
CA ALA A 310 27.61 6.77 -13.55
C ALA A 310 28.12 5.92 -12.39
N ARG A 311 29.40 6.12 -11.98
CA ARG A 311 29.88 5.58 -10.71
C ARG A 311 29.34 6.47 -9.59
N VAL A 312 28.59 5.86 -8.66
CA VAL A 312 27.96 6.59 -7.57
C VAL A 312 28.31 5.92 -6.25
N SER A 313 28.75 6.73 -5.28
CA SER A 313 28.82 6.35 -3.87
C SER A 313 27.51 6.76 -3.23
N VAL A 314 26.70 5.78 -2.84
CA VAL A 314 25.35 5.96 -2.28
C VAL A 314 25.40 5.88 -0.77
N SER A 315 24.82 6.88 -0.09
CA SER A 315 24.49 6.83 1.34
C SER A 315 22.98 7.02 1.48
N LEU A 316 22.25 5.95 1.86
CA LEU A 316 20.78 5.94 1.93
C LEU A 316 20.34 5.53 3.34
N PRO A 317 19.54 6.34 4.06
CA PRO A 317 19.02 5.94 5.37
C PRO A 317 18.07 4.76 5.24
N LYS A 318 18.11 3.86 6.22
CA LYS A 318 17.03 2.88 6.41
C LYS A 318 15.77 3.62 6.81
N LEU A 319 14.63 3.15 6.33
CA LEU A 319 13.34 3.72 6.71
C LEU A 319 12.27 2.65 6.76
N ALA A 320 11.31 2.84 7.66
CA ALA A 320 10.08 2.07 7.68
C ALA A 320 8.98 2.96 8.23
N PHE A 321 7.87 3.09 7.51
CA PHE A 321 6.74 3.85 8.01
C PHE A 321 5.42 3.43 7.38
N LYS A 322 4.35 3.66 8.12
CA LYS A 322 2.98 3.62 7.62
C LYS A 322 2.58 5.02 7.18
N SER A 323 1.93 5.10 6.04
CA SER A 323 1.28 6.31 5.59
C SER A 323 -0.18 5.99 5.31
N GLY A 324 -1.08 6.74 5.92
CA GLY A 324 -2.50 6.53 5.73
C GLY A 324 -3.29 7.73 6.21
N ALA A 325 -4.36 8.01 5.50
CA ALA A 325 -5.32 9.04 5.86
C ALA A 325 -6.67 8.75 5.21
N PRO A 326 -7.77 9.24 5.77
CA PRO A 326 -9.02 9.32 5.04
C PRO A 326 -8.82 10.20 3.79
N LEU A 327 -9.15 9.68 2.59
CA LEU A 327 -8.92 10.41 1.34
C LEU A 327 -10.08 11.29 0.91
N LYS A 328 -11.21 11.29 1.62
CA LYS A 328 -12.40 12.09 1.27
C LYS A 328 -12.06 13.56 0.98
N ASP A 329 -11.36 14.22 1.90
CA ASP A 329 -11.03 15.65 1.77
C ASP A 329 -10.02 15.90 0.64
N ALA A 330 -9.04 15.00 0.47
CA ALA A 330 -8.07 15.10 -0.62
C ALA A 330 -8.75 14.95 -1.99
N LEU A 331 -9.62 13.95 -2.14
CA LEU A 331 -10.37 13.70 -3.38
C LEU A 331 -11.38 14.84 -3.66
N ALA A 332 -12.05 15.36 -2.64
CA ALA A 332 -12.92 16.53 -2.77
C ALA A 332 -12.15 17.77 -3.23
N ALA A 333 -10.93 17.98 -2.72
CA ALA A 333 -10.05 19.06 -3.16
C ALA A 333 -9.54 18.89 -4.61
N LEU A 334 -9.54 17.65 -5.12
CA LEU A 334 -9.24 17.34 -6.53
C LEU A 334 -10.45 17.45 -7.46
N GLY A 335 -11.63 17.82 -6.92
CA GLY A 335 -12.85 18.03 -7.68
C GLY A 335 -13.95 17.00 -7.44
N MET A 336 -13.67 15.84 -6.85
CA MET A 336 -14.63 14.78 -6.57
C MET A 336 -15.47 15.15 -5.33
N LYS A 337 -16.45 16.01 -5.47
CA LYS A 337 -17.25 16.55 -4.35
C LYS A 337 -18.60 15.87 -4.21
N THR A 338 -19.33 15.75 -5.31
CA THR A 338 -20.73 15.28 -5.33
C THR A 338 -20.86 13.85 -4.81
N ALA A 339 -19.89 12.97 -5.12
CA ALA A 339 -19.86 11.58 -4.69
C ALA A 339 -19.90 11.36 -3.15
N PHE A 340 -19.53 12.39 -2.38
CA PHE A 340 -19.51 12.36 -0.90
C PHE A 340 -20.71 13.04 -0.25
N THR A 341 -21.73 13.42 -1.02
CA THR A 341 -22.91 14.13 -0.55
C THR A 341 -24.19 13.34 -0.82
N ASP A 342 -25.29 13.80 -0.29
CA ASP A 342 -26.65 13.28 -0.55
C ASP A 342 -27.12 13.50 -2.00
N ARG A 343 -26.39 14.31 -2.80
CA ARG A 343 -26.63 14.52 -4.23
C ARG A 343 -25.87 13.54 -5.12
N ALA A 344 -25.15 12.57 -4.54
CA ALA A 344 -24.45 11.55 -5.29
C ALA A 344 -25.44 10.70 -6.11
N ASP A 345 -25.10 10.45 -7.35
CA ASP A 345 -25.86 9.59 -8.25
C ASP A 345 -25.06 8.32 -8.55
N PHE A 346 -25.43 7.25 -7.86
CA PHE A 346 -24.92 5.89 -8.06
C PHE A 346 -26.01 4.95 -8.58
N SER A 347 -26.97 5.49 -9.35
CA SER A 347 -28.06 4.73 -9.96
C SER A 347 -27.63 3.67 -10.95
N GLY A 348 -26.35 3.65 -11.34
CA GLY A 348 -25.77 2.57 -12.14
C GLY A 348 -25.28 1.38 -11.30
N MET A 349 -25.24 1.49 -9.95
CA MET A 349 -24.86 0.35 -9.07
C MET A 349 -26.03 -0.18 -8.24
N VAL A 350 -26.98 0.65 -7.83
CA VAL A 350 -28.13 0.28 -6.99
C VAL A 350 -29.44 0.75 -7.61
N ASP A 351 -30.56 0.12 -7.22
CA ASP A 351 -31.88 0.51 -7.72
C ASP A 351 -32.18 1.97 -7.31
N PRO A 352 -32.44 2.89 -8.26
CA PRO A 352 -32.75 4.27 -7.97
C PRO A 352 -34.06 4.49 -7.19
N LYS A 353 -34.88 3.43 -7.06
CA LYS A 353 -36.09 3.43 -6.22
C LYS A 353 -35.82 3.11 -4.74
N ALA A 354 -34.56 2.81 -4.37
CA ALA A 354 -34.18 2.66 -2.98
C ALA A 354 -34.56 3.95 -2.22
N SER A 355 -35.13 3.79 -1.03
CA SER A 355 -35.63 4.90 -0.21
C SER A 355 -34.54 5.86 0.29
N GLU A 356 -33.30 5.48 0.16
CA GLU A 356 -32.14 6.26 0.62
C GLU A 356 -31.12 6.45 -0.52
N HIS A 357 -30.48 7.62 -0.55
CA HIS A 357 -29.43 7.91 -1.50
C HIS A 357 -28.12 7.27 -1.06
N LEU A 358 -27.44 6.58 -1.99
CA LEU A 358 -26.12 6.03 -1.77
C LEU A 358 -25.05 7.10 -2.00
N SER A 359 -24.19 7.31 -1.03
CA SER A 359 -23.03 8.20 -1.15
C SER A 359 -21.81 7.57 -0.49
N ILE A 360 -20.60 7.99 -0.90
CA ILE A 360 -19.35 7.52 -0.30
C ILE A 360 -19.20 8.18 1.08
N GLY A 361 -19.26 7.40 2.14
CA GLY A 361 -19.00 7.88 3.49
C GLY A 361 -17.54 8.24 3.68
N GLN A 362 -16.64 7.32 3.34
CA GLN A 362 -15.19 7.51 3.46
C GLN A 362 -14.41 6.60 2.50
N VAL A 363 -13.22 7.04 2.12
CA VAL A 363 -12.18 6.24 1.46
C VAL A 363 -11.03 6.06 2.45
N PHE A 364 -10.93 4.88 3.05
CA PHE A 364 -9.86 4.53 3.97
C PHE A 364 -8.64 4.08 3.19
N TYR A 365 -7.54 4.77 3.39
CA TYR A 365 -6.29 4.55 2.66
C TYR A 365 -5.15 4.29 3.63
N GLN A 366 -4.35 3.26 3.38
CA GLN A 366 -3.09 3.01 4.08
C GLN A 366 -2.08 2.30 3.20
N THR A 367 -0.84 2.78 3.28
CA THR A 367 0.34 2.13 2.69
C THR A 367 1.33 1.77 3.78
N TRP A 368 2.16 0.79 3.48
CA TRP A 368 3.30 0.43 4.30
C TRP A 368 4.53 0.21 3.42
N ILE A 369 5.67 0.76 3.84
CA ILE A 369 6.96 0.57 3.20
C ILE A 369 8.05 0.43 4.26
N ALA A 370 9.03 -0.44 3.99
CA ALA A 370 10.30 -0.48 4.70
C ALA A 370 11.44 -0.66 3.69
N VAL A 371 12.51 0.09 3.88
CA VAL A 371 13.71 0.03 3.04
C VAL A 371 14.90 -0.30 3.92
N ASP A 372 15.56 -1.40 3.60
CA ASP A 372 16.75 -1.90 4.27
C ASP A 372 17.82 -2.35 3.27
N GLU A 373 18.88 -2.98 3.75
CA GLU A 373 20.04 -3.39 2.97
C GLU A 373 19.70 -4.40 1.87
N ALA A 374 18.73 -5.26 2.11
CA ALA A 374 18.33 -6.30 1.16
C ALA A 374 17.31 -5.79 0.13
N GLY A 375 16.59 -4.70 0.46
CA GLY A 375 15.57 -4.15 -0.42
C GLY A 375 14.49 -3.35 0.31
N THR A 376 13.36 -3.22 -0.36
CA THR A 376 12.14 -2.76 0.27
C THR A 376 11.47 -3.98 0.90
N GLU A 377 11.45 -4.05 2.23
CA GLU A 377 11.01 -5.20 3.04
C GLU A 377 11.62 -6.56 2.63
N ALA A 378 12.92 -6.72 2.81
CA ALA A 378 13.59 -8.00 2.60
C ALA A 378 13.87 -8.69 3.94
N ALA A 379 13.52 -9.97 4.05
CA ALA A 379 14.09 -10.84 5.08
C ALA A 379 15.54 -11.18 4.70
N ALA A 380 16.46 -11.10 5.65
CA ALA A 380 17.89 -11.28 5.47
C ALA A 380 18.23 -12.53 4.62
N ALA A 381 18.64 -12.31 3.38
CA ALA A 381 19.30 -13.30 2.56
C ALA A 381 20.77 -12.87 2.47
N THR A 382 21.63 -13.50 3.27
CA THR A 382 23.09 -13.34 3.24
C THR A 382 23.63 -13.99 1.98
N GLY A 383 23.71 -13.23 0.90
CA GLY A 383 24.41 -13.62 -0.31
C GLY A 383 25.32 -12.48 -0.75
N MET A 384 26.57 -12.48 -0.27
CA MET A 384 27.59 -11.57 -0.80
C MET A 384 27.96 -12.01 -2.22
N VAL A 385 27.46 -11.31 -3.24
CA VAL A 385 28.00 -11.42 -4.59
C VAL A 385 29.13 -10.40 -4.72
N MET A 386 30.37 -10.84 -4.45
CA MET A 386 31.54 -10.07 -4.86
C MET A 386 31.61 -10.07 -6.39
N ARG A 387 31.22 -8.97 -7.02
CA ARG A 387 31.55 -8.72 -8.42
C ARG A 387 32.85 -7.93 -8.47
N THR A 388 33.89 -8.54 -9.02
CA THR A 388 35.09 -7.82 -9.49
C THR A 388 34.68 -7.02 -10.74
N THR A 389 34.32 -5.75 -10.57
CA THR A 389 34.16 -4.83 -11.69
C THR A 389 35.53 -4.32 -12.09
N ALA A 390 35.87 -4.45 -13.38
CA ALA A 390 36.99 -3.77 -13.96
C ALA A 390 36.88 -2.27 -13.64
N MET A 391 37.95 -1.66 -13.13
CA MET A 391 37.97 -0.24 -12.75
C MET A 391 37.64 0.63 -13.96
N GLN A 392 36.40 1.08 -14.09
CA GLN A 392 36.08 2.21 -14.94
C GLN A 392 36.68 3.46 -14.30
N MET A 393 37.70 4.06 -14.97
CA MET A 393 38.32 5.31 -14.55
C MET A 393 37.38 6.47 -14.89
N GLY A 394 36.65 6.97 -13.90
CA GLY A 394 35.78 8.14 -14.00
C GLY A 394 35.53 8.79 -12.63
N PRO A 395 35.10 10.04 -12.55
CA PRO A 395 34.76 10.68 -11.29
C PRO A 395 33.61 9.90 -10.61
N VAL A 396 33.72 9.73 -9.29
CA VAL A 396 32.68 9.12 -8.45
C VAL A 396 31.74 10.22 -8.01
N VAL A 397 30.44 10.07 -8.30
CA VAL A 397 29.40 10.97 -7.79
C VAL A 397 29.09 10.59 -6.35
N ASP A 398 29.14 11.55 -5.42
CA ASP A 398 28.67 11.34 -4.05
C ASP A 398 27.17 11.65 -3.96
N PHE A 399 26.35 10.59 -3.70
CA PHE A 399 24.90 10.70 -3.56
C PHE A 399 24.50 10.42 -2.12
N LYS A 400 24.56 11.46 -1.32
CA LYS A 400 24.28 11.38 0.13
C LYS A 400 22.87 11.85 0.44
N VAL A 401 22.03 10.94 0.97
CA VAL A 401 20.65 11.19 1.39
C VAL A 401 20.67 11.56 2.89
N ASP A 402 21.06 12.77 3.21
CA ASP A 402 21.21 13.30 4.58
C ASP A 402 20.22 14.44 4.93
N HIS A 403 19.21 14.63 4.09
CA HIS A 403 18.18 15.69 4.24
C HIS A 403 16.86 15.21 3.59
N PRO A 404 15.73 15.94 3.76
CA PRO A 404 14.45 15.56 3.21
C PRO A 404 14.50 15.25 1.73
N PHE A 405 13.87 14.14 1.33
CA PHE A 405 13.89 13.66 -0.05
C PHE A 405 12.52 13.15 -0.50
N VAL A 406 12.38 13.01 -1.80
CA VAL A 406 11.26 12.34 -2.45
C VAL A 406 11.77 11.04 -3.07
N PHE A 407 10.93 10.03 -3.13
CA PHE A 407 11.20 8.84 -3.91
C PHE A 407 9.97 8.40 -4.68
N VAL A 408 10.17 7.68 -5.77
CA VAL A 408 9.13 6.97 -6.49
C VAL A 408 9.52 5.52 -6.69
N VAL A 409 8.55 4.61 -6.65
CA VAL A 409 8.70 3.26 -7.20
C VAL A 409 7.98 3.25 -8.53
N ARG A 410 8.70 2.97 -9.62
CA ARG A 410 8.14 3.05 -10.97
C ARG A 410 8.54 1.89 -11.87
N GLU A 411 7.77 1.69 -12.93
CA GLU A 411 8.17 0.88 -14.08
C GLU A 411 9.24 1.60 -14.88
N THR A 412 10.33 0.92 -15.17
CA THR A 412 11.44 1.50 -15.94
C THR A 412 11.16 1.62 -17.44
N LYS A 413 10.16 0.88 -17.94
CA LYS A 413 9.80 0.80 -19.35
C LYS A 413 8.95 1.98 -19.83
N ASN A 414 7.94 2.36 -19.06
CA ASN A 414 6.93 3.35 -19.43
C ASN A 414 6.84 4.54 -18.46
N GLY A 415 7.60 4.51 -17.34
CA GLY A 415 7.60 5.59 -16.35
C GLY A 415 6.37 5.62 -15.42
N ARG A 416 5.51 4.59 -15.45
CA ARG A 416 4.35 4.50 -14.53
C ARG A 416 4.80 4.43 -13.09
N ILE A 417 4.27 5.31 -12.24
CA ILE A 417 4.61 5.41 -10.83
C ILE A 417 3.61 4.61 -10.00
N LEU A 418 4.10 3.54 -9.36
CA LEU A 418 3.31 2.74 -8.43
C LEU A 418 3.16 3.44 -7.07
N PHE A 419 4.25 4.07 -6.61
CA PHE A 419 4.29 4.79 -5.35
C PHE A 419 5.04 6.10 -5.49
N SER A 420 4.53 7.14 -4.86
CA SER A 420 5.22 8.41 -4.62
C SER A 420 5.34 8.62 -3.12
N GLY A 421 6.55 8.88 -2.64
CA GLY A 421 6.83 9.08 -1.22
C GLY A 421 7.65 10.33 -0.95
N ARG A 422 7.40 10.98 0.19
CA ARG A 422 8.27 11.99 0.76
C ARG A 422 8.74 11.55 2.14
N VAL A 423 10.01 11.76 2.42
CA VAL A 423 10.65 11.44 3.70
C VAL A 423 11.27 12.71 4.26
N THR A 424 10.80 13.13 5.40
CA THR A 424 11.28 14.31 6.13
C THR A 424 11.98 13.92 7.42
N ASP A 425 11.64 12.76 7.99
CA ASP A 425 12.32 12.15 9.14
C ASP A 425 12.33 10.62 9.00
N PRO A 426 13.48 9.98 8.73
CA PRO A 426 13.56 8.52 8.59
C PRO A 426 13.30 7.74 9.88
N LYS A 427 13.31 8.39 11.06
CA LYS A 427 13.08 7.74 12.37
C LYS A 427 11.60 7.55 12.72
N THR A 428 10.68 8.21 12.03
CA THR A 428 9.26 8.07 12.35
C THR A 428 8.70 6.77 11.80
N LEU A 429 8.46 5.80 12.69
CA LEU A 429 7.69 4.57 12.43
C LEU A 429 6.21 4.84 12.63
#